data_2263ae0a343b0234285e00345fe930e7
#
_entry.id   2263ae0a343b0234285e00345fe930e7
#
_cell.length_a   1.000
_cell.length_b   1.000
_cell.length_c   1.000
_cell.angle_alpha   90.00
_cell.angle_beta   90.00
_cell.angle_gamma   90.00
#
_symmetry.space_group_name_H-M   'P 1'
#
loop_
_entity.id
_entity.type
_entity.pdbx_description
1 polymer ?
#
loop_
_entity_poly.entity_id
_entity_poly.type
_entity_poly.pdbx_seq_one_letter_code
_entity_poly.pdbx_strand_id
1 'polypeptide(L)'
;TIKKVSEDIERMKFNTAIAAIMSFVNDIYATGSITRDELRTLLILLFPFAPHIAEEINEAAKLGSPIYEARWPEYDESALVADSVEMGVQINGKVRARIMVPANAAKEEIEKLALESADVKPFTEGKTVRKVIVVKNIVNIVVA
;
A
#
# COMPACT_ATOMS: atom_id res chain seq x y z
N THR A 1 4.87 -3.53 -5.70
CA THR A 1 6.30 -3.30 -6.01
C THR A 1 6.60 -3.51 -7.48
N ILE A 2 6.26 -4.67 -8.10
CA ILE A 2 6.57 -5.00 -9.51
C ILE A 2 6.15 -3.86 -10.46
N LYS A 3 4.88 -3.44 -10.44
CA LYS A 3 4.36 -2.36 -11.29
C LYS A 3 5.19 -1.09 -11.15
N LYS A 4 5.45 -0.66 -9.92
CA LYS A 4 6.18 0.57 -9.64
C LYS A 4 7.61 0.54 -10.17
N VAL A 5 8.32 -0.57 -9.95
CA VAL A 5 9.69 -0.75 -10.45
C VAL A 5 9.72 -0.78 -11.97
N SER A 6 8.80 -1.52 -12.61
CA SER A 6 8.70 -1.59 -14.07
C SER A 6 8.48 -0.22 -14.71
N GLU A 7 7.46 0.52 -14.24
CA GLU A 7 7.15 1.85 -14.76
C GLU A 7 8.29 2.86 -14.52
N ASP A 8 9.00 2.76 -13.39
CA ASP A 8 10.10 3.65 -13.08
C ASP A 8 11.35 3.36 -13.93
N ILE A 9 11.63 2.08 -14.23
CA ILE A 9 12.71 1.70 -15.15
C ILE A 9 12.40 2.21 -16.56
N GLU A 10 11.18 2.00 -17.07
CA GLU A 10 10.78 2.50 -18.39
C GLU A 10 10.92 4.02 -18.52
N ARG A 11 10.69 4.74 -17.44
CA ARG A 11 10.81 6.21 -17.36
C ARG A 11 12.22 6.67 -16.94
N MET A 12 13.19 5.78 -16.85
CA MET A 12 14.56 6.08 -16.39
C MET A 12 14.63 6.68 -14.98
N LYS A 13 13.67 6.39 -14.14
CA LYS A 13 13.57 6.87 -12.75
C LYS A 13 14.19 5.87 -11.77
N PHE A 14 15.45 5.59 -11.92
CA PHE A 14 16.15 4.54 -11.17
C PHE A 14 16.13 4.77 -9.66
N ASN A 15 16.20 6.02 -9.20
CA ASN A 15 16.18 6.32 -7.76
C ASN A 15 14.86 5.89 -7.10
N THR A 16 13.72 6.10 -7.77
CA THR A 16 12.41 5.70 -7.25
C THR A 16 12.17 4.20 -7.40
N ALA A 17 12.71 3.56 -8.44
CA ALA A 17 12.71 2.12 -8.58
C ALA A 17 13.48 1.45 -7.41
N ILE A 18 14.69 1.93 -7.12
CA ILE A 18 15.49 1.44 -5.98
C ILE A 18 14.74 1.66 -4.65
N ALA A 19 14.15 2.84 -4.45
CA ALA A 19 13.37 3.12 -3.26
C ALA A 19 12.17 2.16 -3.09
N ALA A 20 11.49 1.77 -4.18
CA ALA A 20 10.42 0.79 -4.15
C ALA A 20 10.93 -0.62 -3.78
N ILE A 21 12.11 -1.01 -4.26
CA ILE A 21 12.77 -2.27 -3.87
C ILE A 21 13.14 -2.24 -2.39
N MET A 22 13.70 -1.12 -1.90
CA MET A 22 14.02 -0.96 -0.46
C MET A 22 12.78 -1.04 0.42
N SER A 23 11.65 -0.46 0.01
CA SER A 23 10.38 -0.59 0.72
C SER A 23 9.95 -2.05 0.81
N PHE A 24 10.05 -2.80 -0.28
CA PHE A 24 9.72 -4.23 -0.29
C PHE A 24 10.62 -5.03 0.67
N VAL A 25 11.91 -4.74 0.71
CA VAL A 25 12.84 -5.35 1.68
C VAL A 25 12.43 -5.02 3.12
N ASN A 26 12.03 -3.78 3.40
CA ASN A 26 11.55 -3.39 4.73
C ASN A 26 10.26 -4.13 5.12
N ASP A 27 9.34 -4.34 4.17
CA ASP A 27 8.12 -5.11 4.41
C ASP A 27 8.45 -6.57 4.76
N ILE A 28 9.44 -7.18 4.07
CA ILE A 28 9.95 -8.51 4.39
C ILE A 28 10.53 -8.56 5.82
N TYR A 29 11.30 -7.56 6.22
CA TYR A 29 11.82 -7.48 7.59
C TYR A 29 10.69 -7.34 8.62
N ALA A 30 9.65 -6.57 8.32
CA ALA A 30 8.51 -6.39 9.20
C ALA A 30 7.69 -7.68 9.37
N THR A 31 7.55 -8.48 8.32
CA THR A 31 6.85 -9.78 8.35
C THR A 31 7.71 -10.90 8.95
N GLY A 32 9.03 -10.74 8.95
CA GLY A 32 10.00 -11.70 9.48
C GLY A 32 10.16 -12.98 8.64
N SER A 33 9.55 -13.04 7.45
CA SER A 33 9.65 -14.19 6.54
C SER A 33 9.51 -13.76 5.09
N ILE A 34 10.07 -14.57 4.20
CA ILE A 34 9.95 -14.41 2.74
C ILE A 34 9.79 -15.79 2.10
N THR A 35 8.91 -15.90 1.13
CA THR A 35 8.78 -17.11 0.33
C THR A 35 9.88 -17.18 -0.75
N ARG A 36 10.10 -18.36 -1.30
CA ARG A 36 11.08 -18.55 -2.39
C ARG A 36 10.71 -17.73 -3.64
N ASP A 37 9.42 -17.63 -3.96
CA ASP A 37 8.93 -16.90 -5.13
C ASP A 37 9.06 -15.38 -4.94
N GLU A 38 8.76 -14.88 -3.74
CA GLU A 38 8.98 -13.46 -3.39
C GLU A 38 10.47 -13.10 -3.45
N LEU A 39 11.35 -13.96 -2.88
CA LEU A 39 12.79 -13.74 -2.96
C LEU A 39 13.27 -13.73 -4.40
N ARG A 40 12.84 -14.70 -5.22
CA ARG A 40 13.20 -14.73 -6.63
C ARG A 40 12.71 -13.48 -7.37
N THR A 41 11.48 -13.06 -7.12
CA THR A 41 10.92 -11.81 -7.68
C THR A 41 11.75 -10.60 -7.27
N LEU A 42 12.12 -10.48 -6.01
CA LEU A 42 13.00 -9.42 -5.50
C LEU A 42 14.32 -9.39 -6.26
N LEU A 43 14.95 -10.55 -6.48
CA LEU A 43 16.24 -10.64 -7.17
C LEU A 43 16.11 -10.27 -8.66
N ILE A 44 15.02 -10.62 -9.33
CA ILE A 44 14.77 -10.21 -10.71
C ILE A 44 14.61 -8.68 -10.80
N LEU A 45 13.85 -8.06 -9.89
CA LEU A 45 13.70 -6.61 -9.83
C LEU A 45 15.02 -5.88 -9.49
N LEU A 46 15.87 -6.51 -8.69
CA LEU A 46 17.18 -5.97 -8.31
C LEU A 46 18.23 -6.12 -9.41
N PHE A 47 18.11 -7.14 -10.26
CA PHE A 47 19.12 -7.51 -11.23
C PHE A 47 19.62 -6.35 -12.13
N PRO A 48 18.77 -5.45 -12.65
CA PRO A 48 19.23 -4.31 -13.46
C PRO A 48 20.17 -3.35 -12.73
N PHE A 49 20.15 -3.34 -11.40
CA PHE A 49 20.93 -2.43 -10.56
C PHE A 49 22.14 -3.11 -9.94
N ALA A 50 22.00 -4.38 -9.57
CA ALA A 50 23.03 -5.13 -8.86
C ALA A 50 23.07 -6.61 -9.31
N PRO A 51 23.48 -6.89 -10.55
CA PRO A 51 23.41 -8.24 -11.13
C PRO A 51 24.22 -9.27 -10.36
N HIS A 52 25.43 -8.92 -9.92
CA HIS A 52 26.32 -9.86 -9.25
C HIS A 52 25.75 -10.37 -7.92
N ILE A 53 25.26 -9.44 -7.08
CA ILE A 53 24.67 -9.82 -5.80
C ILE A 53 23.34 -10.57 -5.97
N ALA A 54 22.56 -10.24 -7.00
CA ALA A 54 21.32 -10.95 -7.30
C ALA A 54 21.62 -12.42 -7.67
N GLU A 55 22.61 -12.68 -8.52
CA GLU A 55 23.00 -14.04 -8.88
C GLU A 55 23.61 -14.80 -7.70
N GLU A 56 24.47 -14.20 -6.91
CA GLU A 56 25.07 -14.83 -5.74
C GLU A 56 24.00 -15.27 -4.73
N ILE A 57 23.01 -14.43 -4.45
CA ILE A 57 21.90 -14.78 -3.57
C ILE A 57 21.05 -15.89 -4.18
N ASN A 58 20.77 -15.83 -5.49
CA ASN A 58 20.02 -16.86 -6.21
C ASN A 58 20.68 -18.23 -6.09
N GLU A 59 22.00 -18.30 -6.27
CA GLU A 59 22.78 -19.52 -6.14
C GLU A 59 22.80 -20.03 -4.69
N ALA A 60 23.11 -19.16 -3.73
CA ALA A 60 23.15 -19.49 -2.32
C ALA A 60 21.81 -20.02 -1.79
N ALA A 61 20.70 -19.41 -2.22
CA ALA A 61 19.35 -19.80 -1.86
C ALA A 61 18.81 -20.96 -2.72
N LYS A 62 19.55 -21.40 -3.75
CA LYS A 62 19.16 -22.49 -4.68
C LYS A 62 17.78 -22.26 -5.30
N LEU A 63 17.51 -21.04 -5.79
CA LEU A 63 16.18 -20.67 -6.31
C LEU A 63 15.90 -21.20 -7.72
N GLY A 64 16.86 -21.78 -8.39
CA GLY A 64 16.69 -22.43 -9.71
C GLY A 64 17.61 -21.82 -10.78
N SER A 65 17.10 -21.60 -12.00
CA SER A 65 17.88 -21.05 -13.12
C SER A 65 18.45 -19.67 -12.80
N PRO A 66 19.54 -19.26 -13.47
CA PRO A 66 20.12 -17.94 -13.32
C PRO A 66 19.11 -16.80 -13.48
N ILE A 67 19.31 -15.69 -12.77
CA ILE A 67 18.39 -14.55 -12.82
C ILE A 67 18.41 -13.88 -14.21
N TYR A 68 19.56 -13.86 -14.89
CA TYR A 68 19.68 -13.27 -16.24
C TYR A 68 18.84 -14.01 -17.30
N GLU A 69 18.42 -15.26 -17.05
CA GLU A 69 17.51 -16.03 -17.91
C GLU A 69 16.04 -15.88 -17.51
N ALA A 70 15.78 -15.27 -16.36
CA ALA A 70 14.43 -15.12 -15.83
C ALA A 70 13.63 -14.11 -16.67
N ARG A 71 12.33 -14.40 -16.83
CA ARG A 71 11.41 -13.40 -17.39
C ARG A 71 11.13 -12.34 -16.36
N TRP A 72 10.94 -11.11 -16.82
CA TRP A 72 10.48 -10.02 -15.96
C TRP A 72 9.12 -10.38 -15.35
N PRO A 73 8.93 -10.15 -14.03
CA PRO A 73 7.71 -10.57 -13.36
C PRO A 73 6.51 -9.74 -13.82
N GLU A 74 5.40 -10.41 -14.06
CA GLU A 74 4.12 -9.77 -14.31
C GLU A 74 3.43 -9.43 -12.98
N TYR A 75 2.56 -8.44 -13.01
CA TYR A 75 1.75 -8.06 -11.85
C TYR A 75 0.26 -8.19 -12.20
N ASP A 76 -0.53 -8.58 -11.21
CA ASP A 76 -1.98 -8.62 -11.31
C ASP A 76 -2.56 -7.24 -10.93
N GLU A 77 -3.22 -6.57 -11.85
CA GLU A 77 -3.86 -5.28 -11.59
C GLU A 77 -4.99 -5.39 -10.56
N SER A 78 -5.68 -6.52 -10.50
CA SER A 78 -6.74 -6.75 -9.51
C SER A 78 -6.20 -6.79 -8.08
N ALA A 79 -4.98 -7.28 -7.89
CA ALA A 79 -4.28 -7.30 -6.61
C ALA A 79 -3.74 -5.92 -6.18
N LEU A 80 -3.75 -4.91 -7.07
CA LEU A 80 -3.33 -3.54 -6.77
C LEU A 80 -4.46 -2.68 -6.20
N VAL A 81 -5.69 -3.16 -6.26
CA VAL A 81 -6.81 -2.50 -5.60
C VAL A 81 -6.63 -2.72 -4.11
N ALA A 82 -6.25 -1.67 -3.40
CA ALA A 82 -6.19 -1.74 -1.94
C ALA A 82 -7.58 -2.11 -1.41
N ASP A 83 -7.68 -3.20 -0.66
CA ASP A 83 -8.95 -3.64 -0.07
C ASP A 83 -9.54 -2.59 0.87
N SER A 84 -8.69 -1.71 1.40
CA SER A 84 -9.08 -0.61 2.29
C SER A 84 -8.22 0.64 2.08
N VAL A 85 -8.84 1.79 2.30
CA VAL A 85 -8.22 3.12 2.22
C VAL A 85 -8.34 3.80 3.58
N GLU A 86 -7.25 4.36 4.07
CA GLU A 86 -7.28 5.20 5.26
C GLU A 86 -7.93 6.54 4.95
N MET A 87 -8.98 6.88 5.70
CA MET A 87 -9.68 8.16 5.59
C MET A 87 -9.58 8.96 6.88
N GLY A 88 -9.24 10.25 6.76
CA GLY A 88 -9.23 11.18 7.89
C GLY A 88 -10.64 11.63 8.23
N VAL A 89 -11.08 11.47 9.49
CA VAL A 89 -12.35 12.00 9.96
C VAL A 89 -12.13 13.35 10.63
N GLN A 90 -12.79 14.35 10.07
CA GLN A 90 -12.81 15.70 10.60
C GLN A 90 -14.13 15.97 11.32
N ILE A 91 -14.06 16.70 12.43
CA ILE A 91 -15.23 17.22 13.13
C ILE A 91 -15.11 18.74 13.17
N ASN A 92 -16.08 19.40 12.53
CA ASN A 92 -16.07 20.86 12.32
C ASN A 92 -14.72 21.36 11.75
N GLY A 93 -14.17 20.62 10.76
CA GLY A 93 -12.94 20.98 10.05
C GLY A 93 -11.63 20.59 10.74
N LYS A 94 -11.66 19.99 11.96
CA LYS A 94 -10.46 19.51 12.66
C LYS A 94 -10.38 17.99 12.60
N VAL A 95 -9.25 17.44 12.11
CA VAL A 95 -9.00 16.00 12.10
C VAL A 95 -9.00 15.45 13.53
N ARG A 96 -9.83 14.46 13.80
CA ARG A 96 -10.00 13.83 15.11
C ARG A 96 -9.75 12.34 15.13
N ALA A 97 -9.98 11.68 14.00
CA ALA A 97 -9.82 10.24 13.88
C ALA A 97 -9.31 9.86 12.48
N ARG A 98 -8.88 8.62 12.34
CA ARG A 98 -8.61 7.95 11.07
C ARG A 98 -9.32 6.62 11.05
N ILE A 99 -9.98 6.32 9.96
CA ILE A 99 -10.73 5.07 9.77
C ILE A 99 -10.24 4.35 8.53
N MET A 100 -10.23 3.02 8.58
CA MET A 100 -10.01 2.19 7.41
C MET A 100 -11.36 1.86 6.79
N VAL A 101 -11.54 2.19 5.52
CA VAL A 101 -12.76 1.92 4.79
C VAL A 101 -12.44 1.10 3.54
N PRO A 102 -13.33 0.18 3.11
CA PRO A 102 -13.13 -0.54 1.85
C PRO A 102 -12.97 0.46 0.69
N ALA A 103 -12.01 0.21 -0.21
CA ALA A 103 -11.72 1.11 -1.33
C ALA A 103 -12.95 1.36 -2.24
N ASN A 104 -13.88 0.40 -2.29
CA ASN A 104 -15.09 0.45 -3.09
C ASN A 104 -16.34 0.77 -2.25
N ALA A 105 -16.20 1.22 -0.99
CA ALA A 105 -17.32 1.54 -0.13
C ALA A 105 -18.16 2.71 -0.69
N ALA A 106 -19.49 2.56 -0.65
CA ALA A 106 -20.40 3.64 -1.00
C ALA A 106 -20.30 4.78 0.02
N LYS A 107 -20.66 6.00 -0.38
CA LYS A 107 -20.63 7.18 0.53
C LYS A 107 -21.40 6.93 1.83
N GLU A 108 -22.55 6.30 1.72
CA GLU A 108 -23.43 5.98 2.85
C GLU A 108 -22.78 5.01 3.84
N GLU A 109 -22.01 4.06 3.32
CA GLU A 109 -21.26 3.10 4.13
C GLU A 109 -20.06 3.77 4.83
N ILE A 110 -19.36 4.67 4.12
CA ILE A 110 -18.27 5.47 4.69
C ILE A 110 -18.80 6.37 5.82
N GLU A 111 -19.93 7.03 5.61
CA GLU A 111 -20.60 7.87 6.62
C GLU A 111 -20.95 7.07 7.86
N LYS A 112 -21.50 5.87 7.69
CA LYS A 112 -21.87 4.98 8.78
C LYS A 112 -20.63 4.52 9.56
N LEU A 113 -19.60 4.04 8.89
CA LEU A 113 -18.33 3.61 9.51
C LEU A 113 -17.66 4.77 10.26
N ALA A 114 -17.71 5.99 9.72
CA ALA A 114 -17.16 7.16 10.38
C ALA A 114 -17.93 7.52 11.69
N LEU A 115 -19.24 7.42 11.68
CA LEU A 115 -20.08 7.70 12.86
C LEU A 115 -20.00 6.60 13.92
N GLU A 116 -19.82 5.35 13.51
CA GLU A 116 -19.68 4.20 14.42
C GLU A 116 -18.30 4.06 15.05
N SER A 117 -17.28 4.75 14.49
CA SER A 117 -15.92 4.71 15.00
C SER A 117 -15.84 5.12 16.47
N ALA A 118 -15.14 4.31 17.28
CA ALA A 118 -14.92 4.57 18.70
C ALA A 118 -14.24 5.91 18.97
N ASP A 119 -13.34 6.33 18.07
CA ASP A 119 -12.59 7.59 18.17
C ASP A 119 -13.45 8.83 17.83
N VAL A 120 -14.56 8.64 17.12
CA VAL A 120 -15.48 9.71 16.69
C VAL A 120 -16.63 9.90 17.67
N LYS A 121 -17.11 8.81 18.27
CA LYS A 121 -18.23 8.81 19.23
C LYS A 121 -18.13 9.89 20.31
N PRO A 122 -16.99 10.08 21.01
CA PRO A 122 -16.89 11.09 22.09
C PRO A 122 -17.14 12.52 21.62
N PHE A 123 -16.99 12.78 20.32
CA PHE A 123 -17.16 14.12 19.72
C PHE A 123 -18.54 14.34 19.11
N THR A 124 -19.28 13.27 18.86
CA THR A 124 -20.66 13.29 18.31
C THR A 124 -21.72 13.01 19.37
N GLU A 125 -21.34 12.37 20.47
CA GLU A 125 -22.23 12.04 21.57
C GLU A 125 -22.79 13.31 22.22
N GLY A 126 -24.13 13.42 22.30
CA GLY A 126 -24.82 14.59 22.83
C GLY A 126 -24.93 15.79 21.87
N LYS A 127 -24.48 15.65 20.61
CA LYS A 127 -24.56 16.69 19.58
C LYS A 127 -25.41 16.24 18.40
N THR A 128 -26.04 17.19 17.73
CA THR A 128 -26.80 16.89 16.53
C THR A 128 -25.89 16.91 15.30
N VAL A 129 -25.76 15.79 14.60
CA VAL A 129 -25.06 15.75 13.31
C VAL A 129 -25.90 16.47 12.27
N ARG A 130 -25.40 17.59 11.78
CA ARG A 130 -26.10 18.40 10.75
C ARG A 130 -25.80 17.93 9.34
N LYS A 131 -24.56 17.56 9.07
CA LYS A 131 -24.11 17.16 7.73
C LYS A 131 -22.84 16.33 7.82
N VAL A 132 -22.76 15.30 6.97
CA VAL A 132 -21.54 14.55 6.70
C VAL A 132 -21.12 14.80 5.27
N ILE A 133 -19.88 15.15 5.04
CA ILE A 133 -19.33 15.48 3.73
C ILE A 133 -18.14 14.56 3.47
N VAL A 134 -18.25 13.69 2.48
CA VAL A 134 -17.18 12.78 2.05
C VAL A 134 -16.53 13.35 0.79
N VAL A 135 -15.23 13.70 0.89
CA VAL A 135 -14.45 14.23 -0.24
C VAL A 135 -13.10 13.51 -0.29
N LYS A 136 -12.85 12.81 -1.38
CA LYS A 136 -11.61 12.01 -1.54
C LYS A 136 -11.36 11.12 -0.31
N ASN A 137 -10.30 11.37 0.44
CA ASN A 137 -9.88 10.60 1.60
C ASN A 137 -10.23 11.29 2.94
N ILE A 138 -11.22 12.17 2.95
CA ILE A 138 -11.63 12.94 4.14
C ILE A 138 -13.14 12.83 4.31
N VAL A 139 -13.55 12.51 5.53
CA VAL A 139 -14.95 12.59 5.99
C VAL A 139 -15.06 13.75 6.98
N ASN A 140 -15.82 14.78 6.64
CA ASN A 140 -16.04 15.90 7.54
C ASN A 140 -17.45 15.82 8.13
N ILE A 141 -17.54 15.68 9.45
CA ILE A 141 -18.78 15.62 10.22
C ILE A 141 -19.00 16.99 10.84
N VAL A 142 -20.09 17.63 10.48
CA VAL A 142 -20.51 18.92 11.04
C VAL A 142 -21.51 18.66 12.15
N VAL A 143 -21.14 18.98 13.36
CA VAL A 143 -21.99 18.85 14.56
C VAL A 143 -22.31 20.22 15.16
N ALA A 144 -23.48 20.33 15.75
CA ALA A 144 -23.96 21.51 16.46
C ALA A 144 -24.32 21.16 17.91
#